data_086ac5094d33fd6315e0ad3cd7c4c919
#
_entry.id   086ac5094d33fd6315e0ad3cd7c4c919
#
_cell.length_a   1.000
_cell.length_b   1.000
_cell.length_c   1.000
_cell.angle_alpha   90.00
_cell.angle_beta   90.00
_cell.angle_gamma   90.00
#
_symmetry.space_group_name_H-M   'P 1'
#
loop_
_entity.id
_entity.type
_entity.pdbx_description
1 polymer ?
#
loop_
_entity_poly.entity_id
_entity_poly.type
_entity_poly.pdbx_seq_one_letter_code
_entity_poly.pdbx_strand_id
1 'polypeptide(L)'
;MLQPSSLTQTSDYAMTKSLNDQARILIIDDEPINLTILSKLLARQGYTQLVLIRDSREALDRYREMRPDLILLDIFMPHLDGYQVMEQLNALNDPLLPPIIIISAQSGREFRLKALGSGARDFVANPFDQDELLMRVRNLLDVHLAHRLLYDQKAVLEDMVRVRTEALQRTRLQVVRRLGRAAELRDCDTGMHIIRMSKISAALARHHGWSMADCELMLHASPMHDVGKIGIPDAILRKPGKLDLDEWAVMKTHTTLGADILRDDANDLLQLASVIAVSHHEKWDGSGYPNGLSEDAIPEAGRIVAVADVFDALISSRTYKEAWPVEMAIAYIQDNSGIHFDPAVAASFQKCLPEILAIHVTHKE
;
A
#
# COMPACT_ATOMS: atom_id res chain seq x y z
N MET A 1 10.69 45.24 -28.43
CA MET A 1 10.07 45.52 -27.12
C MET A 1 8.62 45.08 -27.16
N LEU A 2 8.32 43.87 -26.68
CA LEU A 2 6.95 43.36 -26.57
C LEU A 2 6.47 43.66 -25.13
N GLN A 3 5.39 44.45 -25.02
CA GLN A 3 4.72 44.71 -23.75
C GLN A 3 4.03 43.43 -23.23
N PRO A 4 4.07 43.12 -21.92
CA PRO A 4 3.34 42.00 -21.39
C PRO A 4 1.84 42.25 -21.45
N SER A 5 1.11 41.26 -21.95
CA SER A 5 -0.31 41.28 -22.24
C SER A 5 -1.18 41.45 -20.96
N SER A 6 -2.18 42.35 -21.09
CA SER A 6 -3.20 42.68 -20.08
C SER A 6 -4.06 41.50 -19.57
N LEU A 7 -3.91 40.29 -20.11
CA LEU A 7 -4.64 39.06 -19.76
C LEU A 7 -4.13 38.39 -18.49
N THR A 8 -2.87 38.57 -18.14
CA THR A 8 -2.29 37.98 -16.89
C THR A 8 -2.73 38.73 -15.62
N GLN A 9 -2.88 40.07 -15.71
CA GLN A 9 -3.27 40.87 -14.55
C GLN A 9 -4.74 40.68 -14.13
N THR A 10 -5.64 40.41 -15.06
CA THR A 10 -7.07 40.15 -14.74
C THR A 10 -7.30 38.77 -14.13
N SER A 11 -6.52 37.77 -14.52
CA SER A 11 -6.57 36.42 -13.96
C SER A 11 -6.06 36.39 -12.50
N ASP A 12 -4.95 37.05 -12.22
CA ASP A 12 -4.37 37.16 -10.89
C ASP A 12 -5.28 37.92 -9.90
N TYR A 13 -5.91 39.01 -10.37
CA TYR A 13 -6.82 39.80 -9.55
C TYR A 13 -8.12 39.03 -9.21
N ALA A 14 -8.68 38.28 -10.15
CA ALA A 14 -9.85 37.44 -9.93
C ALA A 14 -9.56 36.26 -9.01
N MET A 15 -8.38 35.65 -9.13
CA MET A 15 -7.93 34.52 -8.29
C MET A 15 -7.63 34.99 -6.85
N THR A 16 -7.02 36.16 -6.67
CA THR A 16 -6.73 36.75 -5.36
C THR A 16 -8.05 37.14 -4.65
N LYS A 17 -9.02 37.67 -5.37
CA LYS A 17 -10.33 38.02 -4.83
C LYS A 17 -11.12 36.77 -4.36
N SER A 18 -11.03 35.66 -5.09
CA SER A 18 -11.64 34.37 -4.71
C SER A 18 -11.00 33.77 -3.46
N LEU A 19 -9.70 33.94 -3.27
CA LEU A 19 -8.98 33.44 -2.09
C LEU A 19 -9.32 34.25 -0.82
N ASN A 20 -9.42 35.59 -0.96
CA ASN A 20 -9.80 36.46 0.16
C ASN A 20 -11.23 36.18 0.67
N ASP A 21 -12.18 35.91 -0.24
CA ASP A 21 -13.56 35.57 0.13
C ASP A 21 -13.66 34.25 0.90
N GLN A 22 -12.71 33.34 0.74
CA GLN A 22 -12.70 32.01 1.38
C GLN A 22 -11.87 31.96 2.67
N ALA A 23 -10.98 32.93 2.88
CA ALA A 23 -10.11 32.95 4.04
C ALA A 23 -10.89 33.25 5.34
N ARG A 24 -10.73 32.36 6.30
CA ARG A 24 -11.39 32.43 7.62
C ARG A 24 -10.44 33.07 8.62
N ILE A 25 -10.84 34.22 9.15
CA ILE A 25 -10.01 34.98 10.09
C ILE A 25 -10.71 35.04 11.46
N LEU A 26 -10.00 34.60 12.48
CA LEU A 26 -10.42 34.69 13.86
C LEU A 26 -9.77 35.92 14.52
N ILE A 27 -10.56 36.79 15.10
CA ILE A 27 -10.10 38.01 15.77
C ILE A 27 -10.52 37.93 17.25
N ILE A 28 -9.53 37.99 18.15
CA ILE A 28 -9.68 37.81 19.59
C ILE A 28 -9.14 39.06 20.28
N ASP A 29 -10.08 39.86 20.84
CA ASP A 29 -9.75 41.11 21.51
C ASP A 29 -10.93 41.44 22.44
N ASP A 30 -10.70 41.76 23.71
CA ASP A 30 -11.78 42.10 24.67
C ASP A 30 -12.41 43.47 24.43
N GLU A 31 -11.70 44.35 23.71
CA GLU A 31 -12.16 45.71 23.38
C GLU A 31 -13.04 45.74 22.12
N PRO A 32 -14.39 46.08 22.24
CA PRO A 32 -15.28 46.08 21.09
C PRO A 32 -14.89 47.05 19.97
N ILE A 33 -14.17 48.11 20.34
CA ILE A 33 -13.70 49.14 19.39
C ILE A 33 -12.65 48.53 18.46
N ASN A 34 -11.68 47.78 19.00
CA ASN A 34 -10.64 47.11 18.23
C ASN A 34 -11.25 46.09 17.27
N LEU A 35 -12.15 45.24 17.74
CA LEU A 35 -12.87 44.27 16.90
C LEU A 35 -13.61 44.96 15.75
N THR A 36 -14.27 46.11 16.03
CA THR A 36 -14.99 46.88 15.00
C THR A 36 -14.05 47.47 13.97
N ILE A 37 -12.90 47.99 14.38
CA ILE A 37 -11.90 48.59 13.48
C ILE A 37 -11.31 47.47 12.60
N LEU A 38 -10.83 46.38 13.20
CA LEU A 38 -10.21 45.29 12.49
C LEU A 38 -11.18 44.62 11.50
N SER A 39 -12.41 44.34 11.93
CA SER A 39 -13.42 43.72 11.06
C SER A 39 -13.78 44.60 9.86
N LYS A 40 -13.98 45.91 10.06
CA LYS A 40 -14.24 46.83 8.96
C LYS A 40 -13.07 46.98 8.01
N LEU A 41 -11.85 47.01 8.56
CA LEU A 41 -10.63 47.11 7.77
C LEU A 41 -10.47 45.89 6.84
N LEU A 42 -10.61 44.69 7.39
CA LEU A 42 -10.51 43.43 6.64
C LEU A 42 -11.67 43.23 5.65
N ALA A 43 -12.93 43.58 6.06
CA ALA A 43 -14.07 43.50 5.15
C ALA A 43 -13.93 44.38 3.90
N ARG A 44 -13.32 45.58 4.05
CA ARG A 44 -13.00 46.46 2.90
C ARG A 44 -12.04 45.83 1.88
N GLN A 45 -11.21 44.84 2.30
CA GLN A 45 -10.30 44.11 1.45
C GLN A 45 -10.91 42.81 0.89
N GLY A 46 -12.19 42.56 1.16
CA GLY A 46 -12.91 41.41 0.66
C GLY A 46 -12.88 40.18 1.58
N TYR A 47 -12.32 40.26 2.77
CA TYR A 47 -12.41 39.15 3.74
C TYR A 47 -13.82 39.11 4.36
N THR A 48 -14.58 38.08 4.02
CA THR A 48 -16.00 37.97 4.41
C THR A 48 -16.22 37.00 5.57
N GLN A 49 -15.30 36.06 5.79
CA GLN A 49 -15.46 35.07 6.86
C GLN A 49 -14.64 35.46 8.11
N LEU A 50 -15.19 36.44 8.83
CA LEU A 50 -14.61 36.97 10.06
C LEU A 50 -15.38 36.48 11.26
N VAL A 51 -14.72 35.89 12.25
CA VAL A 51 -15.29 35.58 13.56
C VAL A 51 -14.61 36.42 14.62
N LEU A 52 -15.40 37.11 15.43
CA LEU A 52 -14.97 38.04 16.45
C LEU A 52 -15.25 37.45 17.82
N ILE A 53 -14.24 37.39 18.67
CA ILE A 53 -14.37 36.89 20.05
C ILE A 53 -13.93 37.98 21.02
N ARG A 54 -14.74 38.19 22.06
CA ARG A 54 -14.40 39.10 23.18
C ARG A 54 -13.89 38.35 24.40
N ASP A 55 -14.33 37.12 24.59
CA ASP A 55 -13.93 36.28 25.71
C ASP A 55 -12.85 35.29 25.26
N SER A 56 -11.62 35.50 25.72
CA SER A 56 -10.49 34.67 25.37
C SER A 56 -10.68 33.17 25.69
N ARG A 57 -11.56 32.82 26.61
CA ARG A 57 -11.89 31.42 26.96
C ARG A 57 -12.58 30.66 25.83
N GLU A 58 -13.25 31.37 24.90
CA GLU A 58 -13.90 30.78 23.72
C GLU A 58 -12.90 30.45 22.58
N ALA A 59 -11.69 30.95 22.68
CA ALA A 59 -10.71 30.88 21.58
C ALA A 59 -10.49 29.46 21.04
N LEU A 60 -10.28 28.48 21.93
CA LEU A 60 -10.01 27.11 21.56
C LEU A 60 -11.22 26.42 20.89
N ASP A 61 -12.43 26.67 21.41
CA ASP A 61 -13.65 26.08 20.85
C ASP A 61 -13.96 26.69 19.49
N ARG A 62 -13.82 27.99 19.33
CA ARG A 62 -13.99 28.66 18.04
C ARG A 62 -12.95 28.26 17.02
N TYR A 63 -11.70 28.06 17.45
CA TYR A 63 -10.67 27.48 16.60
C TYR A 63 -11.08 26.11 16.04
N ARG A 64 -11.58 25.22 16.90
CA ARG A 64 -12.01 23.86 16.48
C ARG A 64 -13.20 23.88 15.53
N GLU A 65 -14.19 24.76 15.80
CA GLU A 65 -15.39 24.89 14.96
C GLU A 65 -15.08 25.48 13.58
N MET A 66 -14.31 26.55 13.56
CA MET A 66 -14.09 27.37 12.38
C MET A 66 -12.91 26.92 11.54
N ARG A 67 -11.87 26.36 12.18
CA ARG A 67 -10.57 26.08 11.53
C ARG A 67 -10.05 27.31 10.76
N PRO A 68 -9.68 28.38 11.47
CA PRO A 68 -9.29 29.64 10.85
C PRO A 68 -8.01 29.49 10.04
N ASP A 69 -7.82 30.40 9.07
CA ASP A 69 -6.64 30.48 8.24
C ASP A 69 -5.64 31.55 8.75
N LEU A 70 -6.11 32.42 9.64
CA LEU A 70 -5.34 33.43 10.35
C LEU A 70 -6.00 33.76 11.68
N ILE A 71 -5.19 34.03 12.70
CA ILE A 71 -5.67 34.54 14.00
C ILE A 71 -5.04 35.91 14.26
N LEU A 72 -5.85 36.92 14.54
CA LEU A 72 -5.46 38.19 15.11
C LEU A 72 -5.76 38.14 16.60
N LEU A 73 -4.77 38.35 17.45
CA LEU A 73 -4.86 38.10 18.89
C LEU A 73 -4.29 39.28 19.68
N ASP A 74 -5.10 39.85 20.56
CA ASP A 74 -4.57 40.74 21.58
C ASP A 74 -3.89 39.98 22.72
N ILE A 75 -2.93 40.62 23.36
CA ILE A 75 -2.21 40.03 24.51
C ILE A 75 -2.94 40.28 25.81
N PHE A 76 -3.45 41.51 26.01
CA PHE A 76 -3.92 41.98 27.32
C PHE A 76 -5.44 41.82 27.43
N MET A 77 -5.87 40.61 27.64
CA MET A 77 -7.29 40.28 27.81
C MET A 77 -7.58 39.74 29.21
N PRO A 78 -8.79 39.96 29.77
CA PRO A 78 -9.22 39.32 31.00
C PRO A 78 -9.30 37.79 30.83
N HIS A 79 -9.18 37.07 31.94
CA HIS A 79 -9.27 35.63 32.08
C HIS A 79 -8.06 34.87 31.50
N LEU A 80 -7.87 34.81 30.19
CA LEU A 80 -6.72 34.24 29.53
C LEU A 80 -6.01 35.32 28.72
N ASP A 81 -4.71 35.52 29.00
CA ASP A 81 -3.91 36.42 28.18
C ASP A 81 -3.57 35.77 26.82
N GLY A 82 -3.10 36.58 25.85
CA GLY A 82 -2.79 36.08 24.52
C GLY A 82 -1.70 34.99 24.49
N TYR A 83 -0.79 34.99 25.47
CA TYR A 83 0.24 33.94 25.58
C TYR A 83 -0.37 32.60 25.99
N GLN A 84 -1.31 32.61 26.94
CA GLN A 84 -2.04 31.42 27.38
C GLN A 84 -2.92 30.86 26.26
N VAL A 85 -3.57 31.72 25.46
CA VAL A 85 -4.31 31.30 24.26
C VAL A 85 -3.38 30.62 23.26
N MET A 86 -2.21 31.19 22.97
CA MET A 86 -1.23 30.59 22.07
C MET A 86 -0.70 29.26 22.60
N GLU A 87 -0.45 29.13 23.91
CA GLU A 87 -0.03 27.88 24.54
C GLU A 87 -1.07 26.77 24.34
N GLN A 88 -2.36 27.08 24.56
CA GLN A 88 -3.44 26.13 24.33
C GLN A 88 -3.55 25.70 22.86
N LEU A 89 -3.40 26.63 21.93
CA LEU A 89 -3.44 26.33 20.49
C LEU A 89 -2.24 25.49 20.06
N ASN A 90 -1.04 25.82 20.53
CA ASN A 90 0.18 25.06 20.24
C ASN A 90 0.13 23.63 20.82
N ALA A 91 -0.51 23.45 21.98
CA ALA A 91 -0.71 22.13 22.59
C ALA A 91 -1.55 21.16 21.77
N LEU A 92 -2.31 21.66 20.79
CA LEU A 92 -3.08 20.82 19.86
C LEU A 92 -2.19 20.04 18.90
N ASN A 93 -0.94 20.44 18.72
CA ASN A 93 -0.02 19.86 17.72
C ASN A 93 -0.65 19.74 16.32
N ASP A 94 -1.48 20.72 15.95
CA ASP A 94 -2.13 20.72 14.63
C ASP A 94 -1.10 21.13 13.56
N PRO A 95 -0.79 20.26 12.56
CA PRO A 95 0.16 20.59 11.50
C PRO A 95 -0.31 21.75 10.61
N LEU A 96 -1.59 22.09 10.65
CA LEU A 96 -2.20 23.21 9.95
C LEU A 96 -2.60 24.34 10.90
N LEU A 97 -1.94 24.47 12.04
CA LEU A 97 -2.16 25.62 12.94
C LEU A 97 -1.93 26.92 12.16
N PRO A 98 -2.92 27.84 12.09
CA PRO A 98 -2.80 29.06 11.32
C PRO A 98 -1.76 30.01 11.93
N PRO A 99 -1.18 30.92 11.15
CA PRO A 99 -0.36 31.98 11.68
C PRO A 99 -1.13 32.88 12.62
N ILE A 100 -0.48 33.28 13.71
CA ILE A 100 -1.02 34.18 14.72
C ILE A 100 -0.29 35.53 14.60
N ILE A 101 -1.01 36.60 14.38
CA ILE A 101 -0.51 37.97 14.48
C ILE A 101 -0.95 38.53 15.82
N ILE A 102 0.01 38.92 16.63
CA ILE A 102 -0.26 39.65 17.88
C ILE A 102 -0.49 41.12 17.56
N ILE A 103 -1.56 41.68 18.13
CA ILE A 103 -1.86 43.12 18.06
C ILE A 103 -1.88 43.63 19.51
N SER A 104 -0.96 44.53 19.88
CA SER A 104 -0.85 44.96 21.29
C SER A 104 -0.44 46.44 21.42
N ALA A 105 -0.96 47.11 22.43
CA ALA A 105 -0.58 48.50 22.79
C ALA A 105 0.87 48.60 23.28
N GLN A 106 1.45 47.52 23.77
CA GLN A 106 2.85 47.53 24.22
C GLN A 106 3.74 47.16 23.04
N SER A 107 4.69 48.09 22.68
CA SER A 107 5.53 47.99 21.48
C SER A 107 7.02 47.76 21.77
N GLY A 108 7.39 47.46 23.02
CA GLY A 108 8.77 47.26 23.43
C GLY A 108 9.42 46.01 22.79
N ARG A 109 10.76 46.07 22.55
CA ARG A 109 11.52 44.97 21.94
C ARG A 109 11.35 43.64 22.72
N GLU A 110 11.29 43.68 24.04
CA GLU A 110 11.10 42.49 24.88
C GLU A 110 9.77 41.82 24.65
N PHE A 111 8.67 42.60 24.57
CA PHE A 111 7.32 42.08 24.27
C PHE A 111 7.25 41.42 22.92
N ARG A 112 7.83 42.05 21.87
CA ARG A 112 7.90 41.46 20.54
C ARG A 112 8.67 40.16 20.54
N LEU A 113 9.84 40.10 21.18
CA LEU A 113 10.64 38.87 21.24
C LEU A 113 9.92 37.75 22.01
N LYS A 114 9.22 38.12 23.11
CA LYS A 114 8.43 37.18 23.89
C LYS A 114 7.26 36.63 23.05
N ALA A 115 6.52 37.47 22.34
CA ALA A 115 5.41 37.05 21.46
C ALA A 115 5.87 36.09 20.37
N LEU A 116 6.93 36.43 19.66
CA LEU A 116 7.52 35.57 18.61
C LEU A 116 8.06 34.25 19.20
N GLY A 117 8.70 34.30 20.36
CA GLY A 117 9.19 33.11 21.07
C GLY A 117 8.08 32.19 21.59
N SER A 118 6.88 32.73 21.81
CA SER A 118 5.69 31.98 22.24
C SER A 118 4.89 31.39 21.07
N GLY A 119 5.35 31.58 19.81
CA GLY A 119 4.72 30.97 18.63
C GLY A 119 3.95 31.94 17.73
N ALA A 120 3.88 33.23 18.05
CA ALA A 120 3.33 34.22 17.11
C ALA A 120 4.21 34.29 15.85
N ARG A 121 3.55 34.42 14.71
CA ARG A 121 4.25 34.57 13.41
C ARG A 121 4.62 36.02 13.14
N ASP A 122 3.85 36.96 13.68
CA ASP A 122 4.14 38.38 13.56
C ASP A 122 3.58 39.16 14.76
N PHE A 123 4.01 40.40 14.87
CA PHE A 123 3.62 41.35 15.94
C PHE A 123 3.38 42.73 15.35
N VAL A 124 2.26 43.35 15.68
CA VAL A 124 1.86 44.68 15.26
C VAL A 124 1.52 45.54 16.50
N ALA A 125 2.16 46.69 16.61
CA ALA A 125 1.91 47.61 17.70
C ALA A 125 0.60 48.39 17.47
N ASN A 126 -0.23 48.54 18.50
CA ASN A 126 -1.44 49.41 18.48
C ASN A 126 -1.09 50.75 19.15
N PRO A 127 -1.31 51.95 18.50
CA PRO A 127 -1.97 52.12 17.20
C PRO A 127 -1.11 51.67 16.03
N PHE A 128 -1.70 50.98 15.06
CA PHE A 128 -1.05 50.41 13.91
C PHE A 128 -1.34 51.19 12.61
N ASP A 129 -0.40 51.13 11.67
CA ASP A 129 -0.63 51.52 10.30
C ASP A 129 -1.51 50.49 9.60
N GLN A 130 -2.62 50.95 8.97
CA GLN A 130 -3.61 50.05 8.34
C GLN A 130 -3.04 49.27 7.15
N ASP A 131 -2.21 49.93 6.34
CA ASP A 131 -1.61 49.31 5.15
C ASP A 131 -0.55 48.29 5.57
N GLU A 132 0.23 48.57 6.62
CA GLU A 132 1.20 47.63 7.19
C GLU A 132 0.50 46.36 7.69
N LEU A 133 -0.58 46.51 8.48
CA LEU A 133 -1.34 45.36 9.00
C LEU A 133 -1.91 44.51 7.84
N LEU A 134 -2.50 45.15 6.84
CA LEU A 134 -3.10 44.45 5.68
C LEU A 134 -2.06 43.70 4.86
N MET A 135 -0.87 44.28 4.66
CA MET A 135 0.23 43.57 3.97
C MET A 135 0.67 42.32 4.75
N ARG A 136 0.78 42.41 6.08
CA ARG A 136 1.17 41.30 6.95
C ARG A 136 0.10 40.18 6.94
N VAL A 137 -1.16 40.55 7.06
CA VAL A 137 -2.31 39.63 6.97
C VAL A 137 -2.29 38.88 5.64
N ARG A 138 -2.14 39.59 4.53
CA ARG A 138 -2.10 39.00 3.18
C ARG A 138 -0.94 38.03 3.03
N ASN A 139 0.28 38.46 3.38
CA ASN A 139 1.47 37.61 3.22
C ASN A 139 1.37 36.30 4.04
N LEU A 140 0.87 36.38 5.26
CA LEU A 140 0.73 35.20 6.10
C LEU A 140 -0.41 34.28 5.64
N LEU A 141 -1.52 34.84 5.18
CA LEU A 141 -2.62 34.06 4.59
C LEU A 141 -2.16 33.35 3.31
N ASP A 142 -1.47 34.03 2.39
CA ASP A 142 -1.00 33.43 1.15
C ASP A 142 -0.10 32.20 1.43
N VAL A 143 0.81 32.33 2.38
CA VAL A 143 1.69 31.22 2.78
C VAL A 143 0.89 30.09 3.43
N HIS A 144 -0.03 30.42 4.34
CA HIS A 144 -0.84 29.39 5.05
C HIS A 144 -1.78 28.65 4.10
N LEU A 145 -2.47 29.37 3.22
CA LEU A 145 -3.38 28.77 2.24
C LEU A 145 -2.64 27.87 1.26
N ALA A 146 -1.44 28.29 0.79
CA ALA A 146 -0.59 27.43 -0.03
C ALA A 146 -0.14 26.17 0.72
N HIS A 147 0.25 26.29 2.01
CA HIS A 147 0.62 25.14 2.83
C HIS A 147 -0.55 24.17 3.04
N ARG A 148 -1.74 24.69 3.34
CA ARG A 148 -2.96 23.89 3.48
C ARG A 148 -3.29 23.14 2.18
N LEU A 149 -3.23 23.82 1.04
CA LEU A 149 -3.47 23.19 -0.26
C LEU A 149 -2.50 22.05 -0.55
N LEU A 150 -1.21 22.26 -0.27
CA LEU A 150 -0.19 21.22 -0.43
C LEU A 150 -0.43 20.03 0.51
N TYR A 151 -0.85 20.29 1.75
CA TYR A 151 -1.17 19.24 2.71
C TYR A 151 -2.35 18.38 2.23
N ASP A 152 -3.43 19.02 1.77
CA ASP A 152 -4.60 18.33 1.22
C ASP A 152 -4.27 17.53 -0.03
N GLN A 153 -3.48 18.11 -0.96
CA GLN A 153 -3.03 17.42 -2.17
C GLN A 153 -2.15 16.21 -1.85
N LYS A 154 -1.27 16.32 -0.84
CA LYS A 154 -0.43 15.20 -0.40
C LYS A 154 -1.29 14.03 0.08
N ALA A 155 -2.29 14.28 0.92
CA ALA A 155 -3.19 13.25 1.42
C ALA A 155 -3.94 12.52 0.29
N VAL A 156 -4.47 13.28 -0.68
CA VAL A 156 -5.15 12.72 -1.87
C VAL A 156 -4.18 11.88 -2.72
N LEU A 157 -2.95 12.36 -2.91
CA LEU A 157 -1.94 11.65 -3.70
C LEU A 157 -1.52 10.34 -3.02
N GLU A 158 -1.30 10.34 -1.71
CA GLU A 158 -0.96 9.14 -0.94
C GLU A 158 -2.07 8.09 -1.04
N ASP A 159 -3.34 8.48 -0.95
CA ASP A 159 -4.47 7.56 -1.13
C ASP A 159 -4.54 7.01 -2.57
N MET A 160 -4.35 7.85 -3.58
CA MET A 160 -4.31 7.40 -4.98
C MET A 160 -3.16 6.42 -5.23
N VAL A 161 -1.97 6.66 -4.69
CA VAL A 161 -0.81 5.74 -4.79
C VAL A 161 -1.16 4.40 -4.16
N ARG A 162 -1.74 4.41 -2.94
CA ARG A 162 -2.19 3.18 -2.25
C ARG A 162 -3.17 2.39 -3.11
N VAL A 163 -4.25 3.02 -3.56
CA VAL A 163 -5.30 2.36 -4.37
C VAL A 163 -4.74 1.80 -5.69
N ARG A 164 -3.87 2.58 -6.36
CA ARG A 164 -3.23 2.14 -7.61
C ARG A 164 -2.28 0.97 -7.41
N THR A 165 -1.49 0.99 -6.34
CA THR A 165 -0.58 -0.11 -6.00
C THR A 165 -1.35 -1.40 -5.72
N GLU A 166 -2.41 -1.34 -4.92
CA GLU A 166 -3.28 -2.50 -4.65
C GLU A 166 -3.93 -3.05 -5.94
N ALA A 167 -4.44 -2.16 -6.81
CA ALA A 167 -5.05 -2.57 -8.08
C ALA A 167 -4.03 -3.23 -9.02
N LEU A 168 -2.81 -2.68 -9.09
CA LEU A 168 -1.72 -3.24 -9.89
C LEU A 168 -1.31 -4.63 -9.40
N GLN A 169 -1.16 -4.80 -8.08
CA GLN A 169 -0.86 -6.11 -7.48
C GLN A 169 -1.95 -7.14 -7.80
N ARG A 170 -3.23 -6.79 -7.62
CA ARG A 170 -4.35 -7.67 -7.97
C ARG A 170 -4.32 -8.09 -9.44
N THR A 171 -4.12 -7.14 -10.34
CA THR A 171 -4.05 -7.42 -11.77
C THR A 171 -2.88 -8.34 -12.11
N ARG A 172 -1.70 -8.08 -11.53
CA ARG A 172 -0.51 -8.93 -11.70
C ARG A 172 -0.79 -10.37 -11.29
N LEU A 173 -1.38 -10.59 -10.11
CA LEU A 173 -1.72 -11.92 -9.61
C LEU A 173 -2.78 -12.62 -10.49
N GLN A 174 -3.76 -11.87 -11.02
CA GLN A 174 -4.74 -12.42 -11.94
C GLN A 174 -4.12 -12.90 -13.25
N VAL A 175 -3.16 -12.15 -13.80
CA VAL A 175 -2.44 -12.53 -15.04
C VAL A 175 -1.65 -13.81 -14.80
N VAL A 176 -0.91 -13.89 -13.70
CA VAL A 176 -0.14 -15.08 -13.32
C VAL A 176 -1.02 -16.32 -13.21
N ARG A 177 -2.14 -16.22 -12.47
CA ARG A 177 -3.10 -17.33 -12.33
C ARG A 177 -3.71 -17.76 -13.67
N ARG A 178 -4.01 -16.80 -14.55
CA ARG A 178 -4.54 -17.11 -15.89
C ARG A 178 -3.52 -17.79 -16.77
N LEU A 179 -2.26 -17.42 -16.68
CA LEU A 179 -1.16 -18.07 -17.43
C LEU A 179 -0.97 -19.52 -16.96
N GLY A 180 -0.88 -19.78 -15.66
CA GLY A 180 -0.85 -21.13 -15.11
C GLY A 180 -2.03 -21.98 -15.60
N ARG A 181 -3.26 -21.44 -15.47
CA ARG A 181 -4.47 -22.13 -15.95
C ARG A 181 -4.46 -22.40 -17.47
N ALA A 182 -3.93 -21.46 -18.27
CA ALA A 182 -3.84 -21.66 -19.72
C ALA A 182 -2.89 -22.80 -20.11
N ALA A 183 -1.81 -22.98 -19.36
CA ALA A 183 -0.89 -24.10 -19.55
C ALA A 183 -1.56 -25.45 -19.26
N GLU A 184 -2.32 -25.55 -18.17
CA GLU A 184 -3.02 -26.79 -17.78
C GLU A 184 -4.19 -27.16 -18.69
N LEU A 185 -4.91 -26.16 -19.24
CA LEU A 185 -6.01 -26.42 -20.19
C LEU A 185 -5.53 -27.21 -21.42
N ARG A 186 -4.22 -27.22 -21.74
CA ARG A 186 -3.65 -28.07 -22.79
C ARG A 186 -3.50 -29.52 -22.35
N ASP A 187 -3.30 -29.78 -21.06
CA ASP A 187 -3.07 -31.12 -20.49
C ASP A 187 -4.39 -31.80 -20.04
N CYS A 188 -5.56 -31.21 -20.32
CA CYS A 188 -6.86 -31.73 -19.90
C CYS A 188 -7.07 -31.82 -18.37
N ASP A 189 -6.24 -31.14 -17.57
CA ASP A 189 -6.43 -31.04 -16.13
C ASP A 189 -7.45 -29.94 -15.78
N THR A 190 -8.19 -30.16 -14.70
CA THR A 190 -9.21 -29.19 -14.26
C THR A 190 -8.53 -28.03 -13.54
N GLY A 191 -8.94 -26.80 -13.82
CA GLY A 191 -8.35 -25.60 -13.21
C GLY A 191 -8.47 -25.55 -11.67
N MET A 192 -9.12 -26.53 -11.03
CA MET A 192 -9.21 -26.67 -9.58
C MET A 192 -7.95 -27.27 -8.98
N HIS A 193 -7.21 -28.12 -9.72
CA HIS A 193 -5.91 -28.63 -9.31
C HIS A 193 -4.94 -27.52 -8.94
N ILE A 194 -4.76 -26.50 -9.80
CA ILE A 194 -3.87 -25.37 -9.53
C ILE A 194 -4.23 -24.69 -8.21
N ILE A 195 -5.53 -24.47 -7.99
CA ILE A 195 -5.99 -23.78 -6.77
C ILE A 195 -5.69 -24.60 -5.53
N ARG A 196 -5.94 -25.92 -5.58
CA ARG A 196 -5.67 -26.81 -4.46
C ARG A 196 -4.17 -26.92 -4.20
N MET A 197 -3.40 -27.28 -5.24
CA MET A 197 -1.96 -27.47 -5.15
C MET A 197 -1.26 -26.19 -4.62
N SER A 198 -1.61 -25.00 -5.12
CA SER A 198 -1.01 -23.75 -4.63
C SER A 198 -1.31 -23.46 -3.17
N LYS A 199 -2.55 -23.73 -2.72
CA LYS A 199 -2.91 -23.57 -1.31
C LYS A 199 -2.24 -24.60 -0.42
N ILE A 200 -2.12 -25.84 -0.88
CA ILE A 200 -1.39 -26.90 -0.18
C ILE A 200 0.09 -26.52 -0.05
N SER A 201 0.72 -26.06 -1.13
CA SER A 201 2.12 -25.61 -1.11
C SER A 201 2.36 -24.47 -0.11
N ALA A 202 1.49 -23.47 -0.08
CA ALA A 202 1.58 -22.38 0.88
C ALA A 202 1.36 -22.83 2.33
N ALA A 203 0.44 -23.74 2.57
CA ALA A 203 0.19 -24.32 3.89
C ALA A 203 1.40 -25.16 4.35
N LEU A 204 1.98 -25.98 3.46
CA LEU A 204 3.20 -26.73 3.73
C LEU A 204 4.38 -25.81 4.05
N ALA A 205 4.61 -24.75 3.25
CA ALA A 205 5.68 -23.78 3.48
C ALA A 205 5.55 -23.15 4.87
N ARG A 206 4.33 -22.75 5.29
CA ARG A 206 4.06 -22.19 6.61
C ARG A 206 4.37 -23.18 7.73
N HIS A 207 3.93 -24.43 7.62
CA HIS A 207 4.19 -25.47 8.60
C HIS A 207 5.68 -25.93 8.59
N HIS A 208 6.37 -25.67 7.49
CA HIS A 208 7.80 -25.92 7.37
C HIS A 208 8.66 -24.77 7.96
N GLY A 209 8.05 -23.63 8.30
CA GLY A 209 8.71 -22.53 9.01
C GLY A 209 8.98 -21.27 8.15
N TRP A 210 8.42 -21.20 6.95
CA TRP A 210 8.56 -20.01 6.09
C TRP A 210 7.82 -18.80 6.67
N SER A 211 8.31 -17.61 6.35
CA SER A 211 7.61 -16.38 6.72
C SER A 211 6.25 -16.25 6.02
N MET A 212 5.34 -15.46 6.56
CA MET A 212 4.04 -15.22 5.94
C MET A 212 4.16 -14.61 4.54
N ALA A 213 5.16 -13.73 4.33
CA ALA A 213 5.44 -13.12 3.03
C ALA A 213 5.89 -14.17 2.00
N ASP A 214 6.78 -15.08 2.40
CA ASP A 214 7.27 -16.15 1.52
C ASP A 214 6.18 -17.20 1.24
N CYS A 215 5.29 -17.46 2.21
CA CYS A 215 4.12 -18.32 2.00
C CYS A 215 3.13 -17.71 0.98
N GLU A 216 2.94 -16.38 1.02
CA GLU A 216 2.13 -15.68 0.02
C GLU A 216 2.79 -15.73 -1.37
N LEU A 217 4.11 -15.57 -1.41
CA LEU A 217 4.88 -15.72 -2.65
C LEU A 217 4.75 -17.13 -3.21
N MET A 218 4.86 -18.18 -2.38
CA MET A 218 4.63 -19.58 -2.75
C MET A 218 3.22 -19.81 -3.32
N LEU A 219 2.19 -19.26 -2.67
CA LEU A 219 0.79 -19.34 -3.14
C LEU A 219 0.61 -18.82 -4.57
N HIS A 220 1.40 -17.84 -4.96
CA HIS A 220 1.30 -17.19 -6.26
C HIS A 220 2.31 -17.72 -7.29
N ALA A 221 3.42 -18.30 -6.87
CA ALA A 221 4.46 -18.86 -7.74
C ALA A 221 4.13 -20.29 -8.19
N SER A 222 3.67 -21.13 -7.26
CA SER A 222 3.42 -22.56 -7.52
C SER A 222 2.40 -22.86 -8.64
N PRO A 223 1.39 -22.00 -8.93
CA PRO A 223 0.53 -22.21 -10.11
C PRO A 223 1.25 -22.27 -11.46
N MET A 224 2.49 -21.83 -11.52
CA MET A 224 3.27 -21.77 -12.77
C MET A 224 4.26 -22.94 -12.94
N HIS A 225 4.26 -23.92 -12.02
CA HIS A 225 5.22 -25.05 -12.05
C HIS A 225 5.27 -25.74 -13.41
N ASP A 226 4.12 -25.88 -14.05
CA ASP A 226 3.91 -26.61 -15.32
C ASP A 226 3.77 -25.71 -16.57
N VAL A 227 4.06 -24.40 -16.45
CA VAL A 227 3.89 -23.44 -17.58
C VAL A 227 4.66 -23.86 -18.83
N GLY A 228 5.77 -24.56 -18.68
CA GLY A 228 6.58 -25.06 -19.79
C GLY A 228 5.91 -26.13 -20.65
N LYS A 229 4.82 -26.75 -20.21
CA LYS A 229 3.98 -27.63 -21.04
C LYS A 229 3.44 -26.93 -22.29
N ILE A 230 3.41 -25.61 -22.30
CA ILE A 230 3.11 -24.81 -23.51
C ILE A 230 4.06 -25.16 -24.66
N GLY A 231 5.32 -25.45 -24.38
CA GLY A 231 6.33 -25.83 -25.40
C GLY A 231 6.32 -27.29 -25.83
N ILE A 232 5.53 -28.16 -25.17
CA ILE A 232 5.48 -29.58 -25.51
C ILE A 232 4.51 -29.82 -26.69
N PRO A 233 4.89 -30.59 -27.73
CA PRO A 233 4.00 -30.93 -28.85
C PRO A 233 2.74 -31.69 -28.39
N ASP A 234 1.57 -31.36 -28.96
CA ASP A 234 0.29 -32.01 -28.62
C ASP A 234 0.30 -33.53 -28.83
N ALA A 235 1.04 -34.03 -29.81
CA ALA A 235 1.20 -35.46 -30.08
C ALA A 235 1.83 -36.21 -28.88
N ILE A 236 2.65 -35.54 -28.08
CA ILE A 236 3.28 -36.09 -26.87
C ILE A 236 2.42 -35.77 -25.65
N LEU A 237 2.04 -34.50 -25.46
CA LEU A 237 1.31 -34.05 -24.29
C LEU A 237 -0.02 -34.78 -24.12
N ARG A 238 -0.75 -35.02 -25.24
CA ARG A 238 -2.09 -35.65 -25.27
C ARG A 238 -2.10 -37.08 -25.77
N LYS A 239 -0.94 -37.76 -25.81
CA LYS A 239 -0.84 -39.11 -26.28
C LYS A 239 -1.70 -40.07 -25.44
N PRO A 240 -2.67 -40.78 -26.03
CA PRO A 240 -3.44 -41.79 -25.30
C PRO A 240 -2.56 -43.04 -25.07
N GLY A 241 -1.89 -43.12 -23.94
CA GLY A 241 -1.05 -44.24 -23.57
C GLY A 241 0.33 -43.84 -23.00
N LYS A 242 1.20 -44.84 -22.83
CA LYS A 242 2.55 -44.57 -22.28
C LYS A 242 3.45 -43.92 -23.34
N LEU A 243 4.23 -42.93 -22.87
CA LEU A 243 5.28 -42.31 -23.67
C LEU A 243 6.44 -43.30 -23.85
N ASP A 244 7.07 -43.34 -25.03
CA ASP A 244 8.34 -44.01 -25.24
C ASP A 244 9.51 -43.18 -24.65
N LEU A 245 10.73 -43.68 -24.78
CA LEU A 245 11.89 -43.04 -24.17
C LEU A 245 12.20 -41.66 -24.78
N ASP A 246 12.01 -41.47 -26.06
CA ASP A 246 12.29 -40.23 -26.77
C ASP A 246 11.16 -39.17 -26.45
N GLU A 247 9.93 -39.62 -26.49
CA GLU A 247 8.78 -38.79 -26.09
C GLU A 247 8.89 -38.37 -24.63
N TRP A 248 9.32 -39.27 -23.73
CA TRP A 248 9.52 -38.96 -22.32
C TRP A 248 10.67 -37.96 -22.12
N ALA A 249 11.74 -38.07 -22.93
CA ALA A 249 12.83 -37.09 -22.92
C ALA A 249 12.31 -35.70 -23.30
N VAL A 250 11.44 -35.59 -24.32
CA VAL A 250 10.78 -34.33 -24.71
C VAL A 250 9.86 -33.86 -23.62
N MET A 251 9.02 -34.73 -23.04
CA MET A 251 8.11 -34.36 -21.95
C MET A 251 8.84 -33.72 -20.76
N LYS A 252 9.96 -34.27 -20.35
CA LYS A 252 10.77 -33.71 -19.23
C LYS A 252 11.28 -32.31 -19.50
N THR A 253 11.36 -31.85 -20.74
CA THR A 253 11.84 -30.50 -21.06
C THR A 253 10.88 -29.40 -20.61
N HIS A 254 9.63 -29.73 -20.24
CA HIS A 254 8.68 -28.71 -19.73
C HIS A 254 9.26 -27.99 -18.50
N THR A 255 10.07 -28.66 -17.67
CA THR A 255 10.68 -28.06 -16.47
C THR A 255 11.66 -26.96 -16.84
N THR A 256 12.56 -27.20 -17.78
CA THR A 256 13.53 -26.21 -18.25
C THR A 256 12.90 -25.12 -19.11
N LEU A 257 11.94 -25.48 -19.98
CA LEU A 257 11.17 -24.50 -20.75
C LEU A 257 10.35 -23.58 -19.83
N GLY A 258 9.76 -24.12 -18.77
CA GLY A 258 9.06 -23.35 -17.76
C GLY A 258 9.97 -22.36 -17.05
N ALA A 259 11.14 -22.81 -16.64
CA ALA A 259 12.13 -21.94 -16.01
C ALA A 259 12.60 -20.82 -16.95
N ASP A 260 12.80 -21.11 -18.23
CA ASP A 260 13.19 -20.11 -19.24
C ASP A 260 12.09 -19.08 -19.50
N ILE A 261 10.84 -19.51 -19.59
CA ILE A 261 9.67 -18.61 -19.75
C ILE A 261 9.53 -17.66 -18.55
N LEU A 262 9.85 -18.13 -17.35
CA LEU A 262 9.66 -17.40 -16.10
C LEU A 262 10.90 -16.62 -15.65
N ARG A 263 12.01 -16.71 -16.38
CA ARG A 263 13.27 -16.08 -16.00
C ARG A 263 13.12 -14.56 -15.94
N ASP A 264 13.30 -14.01 -14.74
CA ASP A 264 13.31 -12.57 -14.48
C ASP A 264 14.14 -12.31 -13.22
N ASP A 265 15.21 -11.53 -13.35
CA ASP A 265 16.16 -11.27 -12.23
C ASP A 265 15.66 -10.16 -11.28
N ALA A 266 14.62 -9.41 -11.67
CA ALA A 266 14.11 -8.28 -10.90
C ALA A 266 12.80 -8.57 -10.13
N ASN A 267 12.25 -9.79 -10.25
CA ASN A 267 10.91 -10.12 -9.79
C ASN A 267 10.89 -11.39 -8.94
N ASP A 268 10.83 -11.24 -7.62
CA ASP A 268 10.86 -12.34 -6.65
C ASP A 268 9.82 -13.44 -6.96
N LEU A 269 8.61 -13.05 -7.43
CA LEU A 269 7.56 -14.01 -7.79
C LEU A 269 7.97 -14.88 -9.00
N LEU A 270 8.53 -14.28 -10.04
CA LEU A 270 8.95 -15.01 -11.23
C LEU A 270 10.22 -15.79 -10.96
N GLN A 271 11.13 -15.29 -10.14
CA GLN A 271 12.32 -16.05 -9.69
C GLN A 271 11.89 -17.32 -8.94
N LEU A 272 11.00 -17.20 -7.95
CA LEU A 272 10.52 -18.36 -7.21
C LEU A 272 9.77 -19.34 -8.13
N ALA A 273 8.94 -18.84 -9.05
CA ALA A 273 8.23 -19.68 -10.01
C ALA A 273 9.18 -20.41 -10.98
N SER A 274 10.25 -19.75 -11.44
CA SER A 274 11.30 -20.36 -12.27
C SER A 274 12.02 -21.48 -11.52
N VAL A 275 12.37 -21.23 -10.25
CA VAL A 275 12.98 -22.26 -9.38
C VAL A 275 12.05 -23.45 -9.18
N ILE A 276 10.76 -23.21 -8.94
CA ILE A 276 9.76 -24.27 -8.80
C ILE A 276 9.65 -25.06 -10.10
N ALA A 277 9.51 -24.38 -11.24
CA ALA A 277 9.34 -25.03 -12.55
C ALA A 277 10.47 -25.98 -12.87
N VAL A 278 11.72 -25.60 -12.58
CA VAL A 278 12.89 -26.47 -12.88
C VAL A 278 13.10 -27.58 -11.87
N SER A 279 12.53 -27.49 -10.65
CA SER A 279 12.92 -28.40 -9.55
C SER A 279 11.78 -29.26 -8.97
N HIS A 280 10.52 -29.03 -9.33
CA HIS A 280 9.38 -29.73 -8.73
C HIS A 280 9.32 -31.24 -9.08
N HIS A 281 10.08 -31.69 -10.08
CA HIS A 281 10.24 -33.10 -10.44
C HIS A 281 11.58 -33.70 -10.01
N GLU A 282 12.42 -32.92 -9.32
CA GLU A 282 13.58 -33.52 -8.64
C GLU A 282 13.12 -34.42 -7.50
N LYS A 283 13.86 -35.45 -7.19
CA LYS A 283 13.58 -36.41 -6.11
C LYS A 283 14.70 -36.42 -5.10
N TRP A 284 14.34 -36.60 -3.85
CA TRP A 284 15.28 -36.56 -2.75
C TRP A 284 16.50 -37.48 -2.93
N ASP A 285 16.30 -38.66 -3.53
CA ASP A 285 17.33 -39.64 -3.83
C ASP A 285 18.18 -39.35 -5.08
N GLY A 286 17.94 -38.26 -5.80
CA GLY A 286 18.62 -37.89 -7.03
C GLY A 286 18.13 -38.60 -8.29
N SER A 287 17.10 -39.44 -8.22
CA SER A 287 16.52 -40.11 -9.39
C SER A 287 15.53 -39.23 -10.18
N GLY A 288 15.38 -37.96 -9.78
CA GLY A 288 14.50 -36.98 -10.41
C GLY A 288 15.08 -36.38 -11.71
N TYR A 289 14.42 -35.34 -12.20
CA TYR A 289 14.84 -34.59 -13.38
C TYR A 289 14.50 -33.10 -13.23
N PRO A 290 15.10 -32.18 -13.99
CA PRO A 290 15.99 -32.37 -15.16
C PRO A 290 17.48 -32.54 -14.78
N ASN A 291 17.90 -32.11 -13.57
CA ASN A 291 19.29 -32.00 -13.20
C ASN A 291 19.76 -33.21 -12.36
N GLY A 292 18.88 -34.05 -11.83
CA GLY A 292 19.20 -35.15 -10.93
C GLY A 292 19.77 -34.65 -9.59
N LEU A 293 19.27 -33.53 -9.08
CA LEU A 293 19.65 -33.00 -7.77
C LEU A 293 19.18 -33.94 -6.67
N SER A 294 19.96 -34.04 -5.60
CA SER A 294 19.62 -34.86 -4.44
C SER A 294 19.66 -34.05 -3.14
N GLU A 295 18.86 -34.48 -2.19
CA GLU A 295 18.81 -33.93 -0.83
C GLU A 295 18.67 -32.39 -0.80
N ASP A 296 19.48 -31.71 -0.02
CA ASP A 296 19.47 -30.25 0.14
C ASP A 296 19.96 -29.47 -1.10
N ALA A 297 20.54 -30.16 -2.12
CA ALA A 297 20.82 -29.53 -3.40
C ALA A 297 19.53 -29.16 -4.17
N ILE A 298 18.40 -29.82 -3.87
CA ILE A 298 17.10 -29.48 -4.44
C ILE A 298 16.59 -28.20 -3.74
N PRO A 299 16.23 -27.13 -4.47
CA PRO A 299 15.62 -25.95 -3.88
C PRO A 299 14.40 -26.30 -3.02
N GLU A 300 14.32 -25.74 -1.83
CA GLU A 300 13.27 -26.07 -0.85
C GLU A 300 11.86 -25.85 -1.41
N ALA A 301 11.67 -24.80 -2.22
CA ALA A 301 10.42 -24.55 -2.92
C ALA A 301 10.00 -25.71 -3.83
N GLY A 302 10.94 -26.30 -4.56
CA GLY A 302 10.71 -27.47 -5.39
C GLY A 302 10.31 -28.69 -4.57
N ARG A 303 11.01 -28.94 -3.43
CA ARG A 303 10.69 -30.03 -2.50
C ARG A 303 9.28 -29.92 -1.91
N ILE A 304 8.84 -28.71 -1.57
CA ILE A 304 7.48 -28.42 -1.05
C ILE A 304 6.44 -28.65 -2.14
N VAL A 305 6.66 -28.11 -3.35
CA VAL A 305 5.70 -28.24 -4.45
C VAL A 305 5.59 -29.68 -4.92
N ALA A 306 6.68 -30.46 -4.95
CA ALA A 306 6.65 -31.89 -5.29
C ALA A 306 5.68 -32.69 -4.40
N VAL A 307 5.65 -32.44 -3.09
CA VAL A 307 4.71 -33.10 -2.17
C VAL A 307 3.26 -32.66 -2.47
N ALA A 308 3.04 -31.35 -2.66
CA ALA A 308 1.72 -30.79 -2.90
C ALA A 308 1.12 -31.29 -4.23
N ASP A 309 1.92 -31.27 -5.29
CA ASP A 309 1.50 -31.68 -6.63
C ASP A 309 1.17 -33.19 -6.67
N VAL A 310 2.09 -34.02 -6.19
CA VAL A 310 1.87 -35.48 -6.18
C VAL A 310 0.67 -35.85 -5.30
N PHE A 311 0.51 -35.23 -4.13
CA PHE A 311 -0.62 -35.52 -3.25
C PHE A 311 -1.95 -35.16 -3.94
N ASP A 312 -2.08 -33.93 -4.49
CA ASP A 312 -3.30 -33.50 -5.17
C ASP A 312 -3.58 -34.35 -6.41
N ALA A 313 -2.56 -34.72 -7.18
CA ALA A 313 -2.68 -35.59 -8.34
C ALA A 313 -3.15 -37.03 -7.98
N LEU A 314 -2.82 -37.53 -6.79
CA LEU A 314 -3.26 -38.85 -6.33
C LEU A 314 -4.74 -38.86 -5.94
N ILE A 315 -5.21 -37.82 -5.25
CA ILE A 315 -6.57 -37.73 -4.70
C ILE A 315 -7.59 -37.07 -5.65
N SER A 316 -7.14 -36.63 -6.83
CA SER A 316 -8.01 -36.03 -7.86
C SER A 316 -8.29 -37.03 -8.97
N SER A 317 -9.54 -37.04 -9.47
CA SER A 317 -9.91 -37.85 -10.63
C SER A 317 -9.37 -37.18 -11.89
N ARG A 318 -8.71 -37.92 -12.77
CA ARG A 318 -8.24 -37.46 -14.08
C ARG A 318 -8.89 -38.30 -15.19
N THR A 319 -8.90 -37.79 -16.40
CA THR A 319 -9.56 -38.46 -17.56
C THR A 319 -9.16 -39.94 -17.73
N TYR A 320 -7.97 -40.33 -17.23
CA TYR A 320 -7.41 -41.68 -17.39
C TYR A 320 -7.08 -42.37 -16.05
N LYS A 321 -7.46 -41.80 -14.89
CA LYS A 321 -7.12 -42.32 -13.59
C LYS A 321 -8.19 -41.98 -12.56
N GLU A 322 -8.73 -43.00 -11.88
CA GLU A 322 -9.57 -42.81 -10.71
C GLU A 322 -8.78 -42.22 -9.53
N ALA A 323 -9.44 -41.38 -8.72
CA ALA A 323 -8.84 -40.84 -7.51
C ALA A 323 -8.53 -41.97 -6.52
N TRP A 324 -7.39 -41.88 -5.88
CA TRP A 324 -7.04 -42.79 -4.78
C TRP A 324 -7.81 -42.41 -3.52
N PRO A 325 -8.10 -43.40 -2.65
CA PRO A 325 -8.49 -43.11 -1.26
C PRO A 325 -7.44 -42.20 -0.59
N VAL A 326 -7.93 -41.21 0.14
CA VAL A 326 -7.04 -40.22 0.80
C VAL A 326 -5.99 -40.87 1.68
N GLU A 327 -6.39 -41.93 2.41
CA GLU A 327 -5.51 -42.70 3.29
C GLU A 327 -4.36 -43.35 2.53
N MET A 328 -4.61 -43.82 1.32
CA MET A 328 -3.56 -44.40 0.45
C MET A 328 -2.59 -43.32 -0.05
N ALA A 329 -3.09 -42.14 -0.41
CA ALA A 329 -2.25 -41.02 -0.83
C ALA A 329 -1.37 -40.53 0.31
N ILE A 330 -1.89 -40.48 1.53
CA ILE A 330 -1.12 -40.13 2.74
C ILE A 330 -0.01 -41.17 2.97
N ALA A 331 -0.36 -42.46 2.93
CA ALA A 331 0.63 -43.54 3.10
C ALA A 331 1.73 -43.44 2.02
N TYR A 332 1.36 -43.17 0.76
CA TYR A 332 2.34 -43.00 -0.33
C TYR A 332 3.35 -41.88 -0.04
N ILE A 333 2.91 -40.71 0.46
CA ILE A 333 3.84 -39.63 0.81
C ILE A 333 4.78 -40.08 1.95
N GLN A 334 4.27 -40.80 2.93
CA GLN A 334 5.04 -41.30 4.07
C GLN A 334 6.07 -42.34 3.66
N ASP A 335 5.66 -43.35 2.88
CA ASP A 335 6.50 -44.48 2.46
C ASP A 335 7.61 -44.04 1.49
N ASN A 336 7.41 -42.91 0.80
CA ASN A 336 8.39 -42.33 -0.12
C ASN A 336 9.22 -41.19 0.52
N SER A 337 9.13 -40.98 1.83
CA SER A 337 10.00 -40.05 2.57
C SER A 337 11.44 -40.53 2.54
N GLY A 338 12.39 -39.69 2.16
CA GLY A 338 13.79 -40.02 1.96
C GLY A 338 14.12 -40.69 0.62
N ILE A 339 13.13 -40.93 -0.24
CA ILE A 339 13.29 -41.48 -1.61
C ILE A 339 12.82 -40.42 -2.61
N HIS A 340 11.51 -40.19 -2.67
CA HIS A 340 10.93 -39.16 -3.56
C HIS A 340 10.89 -37.80 -2.85
N PHE A 341 10.48 -37.78 -1.59
CA PHE A 341 10.20 -36.56 -0.85
C PHE A 341 11.23 -36.30 0.24
N ASP A 342 11.50 -35.02 0.47
CA ASP A 342 12.28 -34.55 1.62
C ASP A 342 11.61 -35.00 2.94
N PRO A 343 12.34 -35.70 3.83
CA PRO A 343 11.82 -36.13 5.12
C PRO A 343 11.25 -35.00 5.99
N ALA A 344 11.85 -33.82 5.96
CA ALA A 344 11.40 -32.67 6.74
C ALA A 344 10.10 -32.07 6.16
N VAL A 345 9.95 -32.03 4.84
CA VAL A 345 8.70 -31.62 4.17
C VAL A 345 7.61 -32.66 4.38
N ALA A 346 7.92 -33.96 4.30
CA ALA A 346 6.97 -35.04 4.63
C ALA A 346 6.49 -34.99 6.09
N ALA A 347 7.36 -34.64 7.02
CA ALA A 347 6.97 -34.42 8.42
C ALA A 347 6.07 -33.17 8.58
N SER A 348 6.34 -32.10 7.82
CA SER A 348 5.48 -30.91 7.80
C SER A 348 4.13 -31.19 7.17
N PHE A 349 4.06 -32.05 6.14
CA PHE A 349 2.81 -32.54 5.54
C PHE A 349 1.91 -33.21 6.56
N GLN A 350 2.45 -34.07 7.43
CA GLN A 350 1.69 -34.72 8.50
C GLN A 350 1.08 -33.72 9.48
N LYS A 351 1.83 -32.69 9.87
CA LYS A 351 1.34 -31.63 10.78
C LYS A 351 0.25 -30.78 10.13
N CYS A 352 0.35 -30.57 8.82
CA CYS A 352 -0.55 -29.72 8.02
C CYS A 352 -1.79 -30.49 7.51
N LEU A 353 -1.87 -31.80 7.67
CA LEU A 353 -2.87 -32.67 7.08
C LEU A 353 -4.33 -32.21 7.29
N PRO A 354 -4.78 -31.78 8.47
CA PRO A 354 -6.15 -31.31 8.67
C PRO A 354 -6.49 -30.12 7.76
N GLU A 355 -5.54 -29.22 7.55
CA GLU A 355 -5.71 -28.05 6.68
C GLU A 355 -5.72 -28.45 5.21
N ILE A 356 -4.82 -29.34 4.79
CA ILE A 356 -4.78 -29.88 3.43
C ILE A 356 -6.11 -30.53 3.04
N LEU A 357 -6.67 -31.34 3.94
CA LEU A 357 -7.96 -31.99 3.73
C LEU A 357 -9.11 -30.96 3.64
N ALA A 358 -9.07 -29.92 4.46
CA ALA A 358 -10.04 -28.83 4.36
C ALA A 358 -9.96 -28.09 3.02
N ILE A 359 -8.75 -27.84 2.51
CA ILE A 359 -8.52 -27.25 1.19
C ILE A 359 -9.14 -28.14 0.11
N HIS A 360 -8.90 -29.45 0.15
CA HIS A 360 -9.45 -30.42 -0.82
C HIS A 360 -10.96 -30.43 -0.81
N VAL A 361 -11.60 -30.46 0.36
CA VAL A 361 -13.07 -30.45 0.49
C VAL A 361 -13.68 -29.15 -0.02
N THR A 362 -13.06 -28.02 0.28
CA THR A 362 -13.56 -26.68 -0.10
C THR A 362 -13.47 -26.44 -1.62
N HIS A 363 -12.51 -27.08 -2.31
CA HIS A 363 -12.21 -26.88 -3.73
C HIS A 363 -12.42 -28.18 -4.55
N LYS A 364 -13.45 -28.97 -4.21
CA LYS A 364 -13.88 -30.10 -5.04
C LYS A 364 -14.32 -29.64 -6.43
N GLU A 365 -14.14 -30.51 -7.41
CA GLU A 365 -14.65 -30.35 -8.77
C GLU A 365 -16.15 -30.42 -8.85
#